data_0739e44e19fe001bf881d284404568f4
#
_entry.id   0739e44e19fe001bf881d284404568f4
#
_cell.length_a   1.000
_cell.length_b   1.000
_cell.length_c   1.000
_cell.angle_alpha   90.00
_cell.angle_beta   90.00
_cell.angle_gamma   90.00
#
_symmetry.space_group_name_H-M   'P 1'
#
loop_
_entity.id
_entity.type
_entity.pdbx_description
1 polymer ?
#
loop_
_entity_poly.entity_id
_entity_poly.type
_entity_poly.pdbx_seq_one_letter_code
_entity_poly.pdbx_strand_id
1 'polypeptide(L)'
;MSQTLGSGYAPINGLRLYYELHGAAGSRSLPLLLLHGGGDTITTSFGEILPELARKRRVIAFEQQGYGHTADIPGRPFSFEQSADDAAALLAFLNLPQADLFGFSNGGTIALQVAIRHPRLVRRLVVASGFFNHEGAEPAFWNGFPTATLDAMPAELRDAYLEVAPDPAGLRIMFDKAVQRMRDFEDIPADMIRSITAPTLVVCGDSDVMGPEHAVQEFRLLPRAQLAVLPGTDHMKVTARIAYLVPMIEEFLNQNNEPGLALSGGPAL
;
A
#
# COMPACT_ATOMS: atom_id res chain seq x y z
N MET A 1 5.54 -17.51 -16.45
CA MET A 1 4.84 -16.24 -16.75
C MET A 1 3.59 -16.23 -15.88
N SER A 2 3.39 -15.21 -15.04
CA SER A 2 2.13 -15.06 -14.31
C SER A 2 1.04 -14.73 -15.31
N GLN A 3 -0.11 -15.38 -15.19
CA GLN A 3 -1.22 -15.17 -16.11
C GLN A 3 -2.10 -14.05 -15.54
N THR A 4 -2.28 -12.97 -16.29
CA THR A 4 -3.37 -12.04 -16.03
C THR A 4 -4.67 -12.80 -16.26
N LEU A 5 -5.48 -12.95 -15.22
CA LEU A 5 -6.77 -13.62 -15.29
C LEU A 5 -7.85 -12.72 -15.90
N GLY A 6 -7.63 -11.41 -15.84
CA GLY A 6 -8.50 -10.37 -16.39
C GLY A 6 -8.29 -9.02 -15.71
N SER A 7 -8.85 -8.01 -16.34
CA SER A 7 -8.96 -6.66 -15.77
C SER A 7 -10.39 -6.14 -15.99
N GLY A 8 -10.76 -5.13 -15.25
CA GLY A 8 -12.10 -4.56 -15.36
C GLY A 8 -12.28 -3.28 -14.55
N TYR A 9 -13.51 -2.81 -14.54
CA TYR A 9 -13.89 -1.63 -13.77
C TYR A 9 -15.00 -1.98 -12.79
N ALA A 10 -14.80 -1.64 -11.52
CA ALA A 10 -15.78 -1.78 -10.46
C ALA A 10 -16.54 -0.45 -10.24
N PRO A 11 -17.88 -0.44 -10.31
CA PRO A 11 -18.68 0.75 -10.01
C PRO A 11 -18.84 0.87 -8.49
N ILE A 12 -17.91 1.53 -7.82
CA ILE A 12 -17.89 1.68 -6.37
C ILE A 12 -17.73 3.14 -5.95
N ASN A 13 -18.44 3.57 -4.95
CA ASN A 13 -18.33 4.92 -4.33
C ASN A 13 -18.29 6.06 -5.36
N GLY A 14 -19.02 5.94 -6.49
CA GLY A 14 -19.04 6.90 -7.58
C GLY A 14 -17.87 6.79 -8.57
N LEU A 15 -16.94 5.88 -8.36
CA LEU A 15 -15.84 5.58 -9.28
C LEU A 15 -16.19 4.48 -10.28
N ARG A 16 -15.56 4.53 -11.43
CA ARG A 16 -15.25 3.36 -12.26
C ARG A 16 -13.80 2.97 -11.94
N LEU A 17 -13.62 2.25 -10.83
CA LEU A 17 -12.32 1.87 -10.31
C LEU A 17 -11.73 0.73 -11.11
N TYR A 18 -10.57 0.95 -11.72
CA TYR A 18 -9.85 -0.07 -12.49
C TYR A 18 -9.17 -1.07 -11.55
N TYR A 19 -9.28 -2.34 -11.89
CA TYR A 19 -8.58 -3.43 -11.19
C TYR A 19 -8.11 -4.52 -12.13
N GLU A 20 -7.12 -5.26 -11.68
CA GLU A 20 -6.54 -6.42 -12.35
C GLU A 20 -6.57 -7.63 -11.42
N LEU A 21 -6.79 -8.80 -12.01
CA LEU A 21 -6.73 -10.10 -11.35
C LEU A 21 -5.58 -10.89 -11.93
N HIS A 22 -4.70 -11.39 -11.07
CA HIS A 22 -3.54 -12.18 -11.46
C HIS A 22 -3.45 -13.47 -10.66
N GLY A 23 -2.65 -14.45 -11.17
CA GLY A 23 -2.35 -15.70 -10.49
C GLY A 23 -3.07 -16.91 -11.03
N ALA A 24 -2.96 -18.04 -10.32
CA ALA A 24 -3.55 -19.30 -10.75
C ALA A 24 -5.05 -19.35 -10.46
N ALA A 25 -5.86 -19.67 -11.46
CA ALA A 25 -7.26 -19.99 -11.26
C ALA A 25 -7.36 -21.21 -10.32
N GLY A 26 -8.17 -21.10 -9.25
CA GLY A 26 -8.38 -22.19 -8.29
C GLY A 26 -7.44 -22.21 -7.09
N SER A 27 -6.59 -21.20 -6.91
CA SER A 27 -5.85 -21.04 -5.65
C SER A 27 -6.82 -21.00 -4.46
N ARG A 28 -6.56 -21.84 -3.45
CA ARG A 28 -7.36 -21.91 -2.20
C ARG A 28 -6.91 -20.87 -1.17
N SER A 29 -5.77 -20.19 -1.39
CA SER A 29 -5.33 -19.11 -0.51
C SER A 29 -6.23 -17.88 -0.66
N LEU A 30 -6.36 -17.10 0.41
CA LEU A 30 -6.98 -15.79 0.32
C LEU A 30 -6.22 -14.91 -0.67
N PRO A 31 -6.91 -14.05 -1.42
CA PRO A 31 -6.25 -13.15 -2.36
C PRO A 31 -5.40 -12.11 -1.62
N LEU A 32 -4.36 -11.63 -2.30
CA LEU A 32 -3.54 -10.51 -1.87
C LEU A 32 -3.97 -9.26 -2.63
N LEU A 33 -4.45 -8.25 -1.90
CA LEU A 33 -4.79 -6.94 -2.46
C LEU A 33 -3.55 -6.03 -2.38
N LEU A 34 -3.16 -5.46 -3.53
CA LEU A 34 -2.05 -4.52 -3.66
C LEU A 34 -2.57 -3.08 -3.68
N LEU A 35 -1.94 -2.22 -2.87
CA LEU A 35 -2.25 -0.79 -2.76
C LEU A 35 -1.00 0.01 -3.12
N HIS A 36 -1.04 0.70 -4.27
CA HIS A 36 0.11 1.42 -4.83
C HIS A 36 0.43 2.73 -4.10
N GLY A 37 1.63 3.26 -4.34
CA GLY A 37 2.14 4.51 -3.77
C GLY A 37 1.52 5.78 -4.34
N GLY A 38 1.96 6.92 -3.84
CA GLY A 38 1.55 8.23 -4.34
C GLY A 38 2.23 8.57 -5.67
N GLY A 39 1.46 9.00 -6.66
CA GLY A 39 1.98 9.25 -8.01
C GLY A 39 2.13 8.00 -8.88
N ASP A 40 1.96 6.83 -8.29
CA ASP A 40 2.17 5.54 -8.94
C ASP A 40 0.95 5.02 -9.73
N THR A 41 1.23 4.05 -10.58
CA THR A 41 0.26 3.11 -11.15
C THR A 41 0.50 1.71 -10.57
N ILE A 42 -0.32 0.72 -10.94
CA ILE A 42 -0.04 -0.69 -10.62
C ILE A 42 1.36 -1.08 -11.12
N THR A 43 1.71 -0.66 -12.34
CA THR A 43 2.98 -1.04 -12.98
C THR A 43 4.18 -0.42 -12.28
N THR A 44 4.14 0.85 -11.91
CA THR A 44 5.29 1.51 -11.28
C THR A 44 5.54 1.03 -9.85
N SER A 45 4.48 0.77 -9.07
CA SER A 45 4.64 0.23 -7.72
C SER A 45 4.97 -1.27 -7.69
N PHE A 46 4.37 -2.07 -8.59
CA PHE A 46 4.36 -3.52 -8.42
C PHE A 46 4.75 -4.32 -9.68
N GLY A 47 5.09 -3.67 -10.79
CA GLY A 47 5.33 -4.35 -12.07
C GLY A 47 6.35 -5.48 -11.99
N GLU A 48 7.38 -5.34 -11.17
CA GLU A 48 8.41 -6.35 -10.97
C GLU A 48 7.98 -7.45 -9.99
N ILE A 49 7.35 -7.10 -8.86
CA ILE A 49 7.06 -8.06 -7.79
C ILE A 49 5.73 -8.81 -8.00
N LEU A 50 4.75 -8.17 -8.63
CA LEU A 50 3.42 -8.74 -8.84
C LEU A 50 3.47 -10.10 -9.57
N PRO A 51 4.25 -10.27 -10.67
CA PRO A 51 4.36 -11.56 -11.34
C PRO A 51 4.85 -12.69 -10.43
N GLU A 52 5.76 -12.38 -9.51
CA GLU A 52 6.32 -13.37 -8.60
C GLU A 52 5.32 -13.78 -7.50
N LEU A 53 4.61 -12.81 -6.93
CA LEU A 53 3.53 -13.06 -5.96
C LEU A 53 2.38 -13.86 -6.61
N ALA A 54 2.04 -13.53 -7.86
CA ALA A 54 0.96 -14.18 -8.59
C ALA A 54 1.25 -15.65 -8.98
N ARG A 55 2.49 -16.13 -8.88
CA ARG A 55 2.81 -17.55 -9.09
C ARG A 55 2.21 -18.46 -8.04
N LYS A 56 2.00 -17.94 -6.82
CA LYS A 56 1.60 -18.78 -5.67
C LYS A 56 0.20 -18.49 -5.16
N ARG A 57 -0.36 -17.32 -5.47
CA ARG A 57 -1.67 -16.89 -4.98
C ARG A 57 -2.44 -16.05 -5.99
N ARG A 58 -3.71 -15.84 -5.72
CA ARG A 58 -4.46 -14.80 -6.42
C ARG A 58 -4.00 -13.44 -5.93
N VAL A 59 -3.69 -12.53 -6.85
CA VAL A 59 -3.35 -11.14 -6.57
C VAL A 59 -4.38 -10.25 -7.22
N ILE A 60 -4.83 -9.25 -6.49
CA ILE A 60 -5.72 -8.18 -6.95
C ILE A 60 -4.92 -6.90 -6.85
N ALA A 61 -4.79 -6.18 -7.94
CA ALA A 61 -4.22 -4.84 -7.96
C ALA A 61 -5.29 -3.87 -8.45
N PHE A 62 -5.32 -2.66 -7.93
CA PHE A 62 -6.27 -1.63 -8.38
C PHE A 62 -5.62 -0.26 -8.38
N GLU A 63 -6.18 0.65 -9.15
CA GLU A 63 -5.72 2.03 -9.22
C GLU A 63 -6.69 2.94 -8.48
N GLN A 64 -6.14 3.72 -7.55
CA GLN A 64 -6.89 4.64 -6.70
C GLN A 64 -7.56 5.74 -7.55
N GLN A 65 -8.50 6.49 -6.97
CA GLN A 65 -9.12 7.64 -7.63
C GLN A 65 -8.09 8.56 -8.26
N GLY A 66 -8.27 8.85 -9.55
CA GLY A 66 -7.43 9.78 -10.29
C GLY A 66 -6.05 9.22 -10.69
N TYR A 67 -5.75 7.96 -10.42
CA TYR A 67 -4.49 7.32 -10.81
C TYR A 67 -4.69 6.35 -11.97
N GLY A 68 -3.74 6.34 -12.89
CA GLY A 68 -3.70 5.40 -14.00
C GLY A 68 -5.00 5.36 -14.79
N HIS A 69 -5.61 4.17 -14.93
CA HIS A 69 -6.87 3.95 -15.65
C HIS A 69 -8.11 4.45 -14.90
N THR A 70 -8.01 4.75 -13.59
CA THR A 70 -9.14 5.21 -12.78
C THR A 70 -9.28 6.72 -12.89
N ALA A 71 -10.37 7.18 -13.53
CA ALA A 71 -10.65 8.60 -13.62
C ALA A 71 -10.87 9.26 -12.25
N ASP A 72 -10.59 10.55 -12.18
CA ASP A 72 -10.87 11.35 -10.99
C ASP A 72 -12.36 11.68 -10.84
N ILE A 73 -12.81 11.91 -9.61
CA ILE A 73 -14.12 12.51 -9.32
C ILE A 73 -13.91 14.01 -9.04
N PRO A 74 -14.45 14.91 -9.87
CA PRO A 74 -14.37 16.33 -9.62
C PRO A 74 -14.93 16.69 -8.23
N GLY A 75 -14.19 17.51 -7.47
CA GLY A 75 -14.60 17.96 -6.15
C GLY A 75 -14.42 16.96 -5.00
N ARG A 76 -14.13 15.67 -5.26
CA ARG A 76 -13.77 14.70 -4.22
C ARG A 76 -12.25 14.79 -3.97
N PRO A 77 -11.78 15.18 -2.77
CA PRO A 77 -10.35 15.23 -2.46
C PRO A 77 -9.77 13.81 -2.43
N PHE A 78 -8.44 13.70 -2.53
CA PHE A 78 -7.76 12.48 -2.16
C PHE A 78 -7.60 12.44 -0.64
N SER A 79 -8.00 11.32 -0.02
CA SER A 79 -7.70 11.04 1.39
C SER A 79 -7.31 9.57 1.58
N PHE A 80 -6.58 9.29 2.64
CA PHE A 80 -6.18 7.92 2.97
C PHE A 80 -7.40 7.08 3.39
N GLU A 81 -8.32 7.68 4.13
CA GLU A 81 -9.56 7.07 4.61
C GLU A 81 -10.49 6.71 3.46
N GLN A 82 -10.68 7.64 2.51
CA GLN A 82 -11.53 7.38 1.36
C GLN A 82 -10.94 6.30 0.47
N SER A 83 -9.61 6.28 0.28
CA SER A 83 -8.93 5.22 -0.47
C SER A 83 -9.07 3.87 0.23
N ALA A 84 -9.09 3.84 1.56
CA ALA A 84 -9.35 2.63 2.35
C ALA A 84 -10.79 2.13 2.17
N ASP A 85 -11.77 3.04 2.19
CA ASP A 85 -13.18 2.70 1.95
C ASP A 85 -13.41 2.23 0.51
N ASP A 86 -12.68 2.79 -0.48
CA ASP A 86 -12.72 2.34 -1.88
C ASP A 86 -12.12 0.92 -2.02
N ALA A 87 -11.02 0.63 -1.33
CA ALA A 87 -10.43 -0.72 -1.29
C ALA A 87 -11.38 -1.75 -0.65
N ALA A 88 -12.04 -1.39 0.44
CA ALA A 88 -13.05 -2.24 1.08
C ALA A 88 -14.25 -2.49 0.16
N ALA A 89 -14.73 -1.47 -0.53
CA ALA A 89 -15.81 -1.59 -1.50
C ALA A 89 -15.43 -2.45 -2.71
N LEU A 90 -14.17 -2.40 -3.17
CA LEU A 90 -13.67 -3.30 -4.21
C LEU A 90 -13.73 -4.76 -3.76
N LEU A 91 -13.28 -5.07 -2.54
CA LEU A 91 -13.36 -6.44 -2.01
C LEU A 91 -14.83 -6.91 -1.93
N ALA A 92 -15.74 -6.05 -1.50
CA ALA A 92 -17.17 -6.34 -1.46
C ALA A 92 -17.75 -6.59 -2.87
N PHE A 93 -17.39 -5.76 -3.86
CA PHE A 93 -17.78 -5.94 -5.27
C PHE A 93 -17.30 -7.29 -5.82
N LEU A 94 -16.10 -7.72 -5.46
CA LEU A 94 -15.53 -9.00 -5.86
C LEU A 94 -16.05 -10.19 -5.01
N ASN A 95 -17.01 -9.95 -4.11
CA ASN A 95 -17.56 -10.95 -3.18
C ASN A 95 -16.48 -11.63 -2.31
N LEU A 96 -15.50 -10.86 -1.86
CA LEU A 96 -14.41 -11.32 -1.03
C LEU A 96 -14.61 -10.84 0.41
N PRO A 97 -14.95 -11.73 1.35
CA PRO A 97 -15.20 -11.35 2.74
C PRO A 97 -13.89 -11.03 3.49
N GLN A 98 -12.74 -11.45 2.98
CA GLN A 98 -11.44 -11.24 3.59
C GLN A 98 -10.33 -11.35 2.54
N ALA A 99 -9.25 -10.58 2.74
CA ALA A 99 -8.03 -10.61 1.92
C ALA A 99 -6.79 -10.40 2.80
N ASP A 100 -5.63 -10.75 2.24
CA ASP A 100 -4.35 -10.21 2.69
C ASP A 100 -4.12 -8.88 1.99
N LEU A 101 -3.44 -7.94 2.62
CA LEU A 101 -3.13 -6.64 2.04
C LEU A 101 -1.63 -6.42 1.96
N PHE A 102 -1.18 -5.83 0.87
CA PHE A 102 0.17 -5.32 0.73
C PHE A 102 0.11 -3.89 0.19
N GLY A 103 0.47 -2.93 1.05
CA GLY A 103 0.54 -1.51 0.70
C GLY A 103 1.99 -1.02 0.64
N PHE A 104 2.30 -0.22 -0.38
CA PHE A 104 3.58 0.45 -0.53
C PHE A 104 3.41 1.97 -0.43
N SER A 105 4.30 2.63 0.34
CA SER A 105 4.31 4.09 0.48
C SER A 105 2.93 4.62 0.95
N ASN A 106 2.29 5.55 0.24
CA ASN A 106 0.91 5.96 0.50
C ASN A 106 -0.06 4.77 0.57
N GLY A 107 0.16 3.73 -0.24
CA GLY A 107 -0.59 2.48 -0.16
C GLY A 107 -0.40 1.75 1.16
N GLY A 108 0.76 1.88 1.80
CA GLY A 108 1.02 1.37 3.16
C GLY A 108 0.16 2.08 4.20
N THR A 109 0.11 3.42 4.15
CA THR A 109 -0.78 4.22 5.00
C THR A 109 -2.25 3.90 4.76
N ILE A 110 -2.66 3.71 3.49
CA ILE A 110 -4.02 3.27 3.15
C ILE A 110 -4.31 1.89 3.73
N ALA A 111 -3.35 0.96 3.67
CA ALA A 111 -3.51 -0.38 4.21
C ALA A 111 -3.69 -0.38 5.74
N LEU A 112 -2.99 0.50 6.46
CA LEU A 112 -3.25 0.78 7.89
C LEU A 112 -4.68 1.27 8.10
N GLN A 113 -5.14 2.23 7.30
CA GLN A 113 -6.51 2.75 7.37
C GLN A 113 -7.56 1.65 7.07
N VAL A 114 -7.31 0.75 6.10
CA VAL A 114 -8.20 -0.41 5.89
C VAL A 114 -8.25 -1.28 7.14
N ALA A 115 -7.12 -1.58 7.76
CA ALA A 115 -7.06 -2.42 8.95
C ALA A 115 -7.76 -1.79 10.17
N ILE A 116 -7.72 -0.47 10.30
CA ILE A 116 -8.40 0.28 11.35
C ILE A 116 -9.91 0.34 11.11
N ARG A 117 -10.34 0.71 9.91
CA ARG A 117 -11.75 0.99 9.57
C ARG A 117 -12.54 -0.26 9.22
N HIS A 118 -11.88 -1.26 8.63
CA HIS A 118 -12.46 -2.49 8.13
C HIS A 118 -11.73 -3.75 8.65
N PRO A 119 -11.51 -3.90 9.98
CA PRO A 119 -10.64 -4.94 10.54
C PRO A 119 -11.02 -6.37 10.16
N ARG A 120 -12.30 -6.62 9.87
CA ARG A 120 -12.77 -7.95 9.46
C ARG A 120 -12.35 -8.36 8.06
N LEU A 121 -12.02 -7.38 7.21
CA LEU A 121 -11.59 -7.64 5.82
C LEU A 121 -10.11 -8.05 5.75
N VAL A 122 -9.30 -7.75 6.78
CA VAL A 122 -7.86 -7.95 6.76
C VAL A 122 -7.49 -9.22 7.53
N ARG A 123 -6.93 -10.22 6.83
CA ARG A 123 -6.36 -11.39 7.49
C ARG A 123 -4.93 -11.13 7.95
N ARG A 124 -4.11 -10.61 7.05
CA ARG A 124 -2.72 -10.21 7.29
C ARG A 124 -2.40 -8.94 6.53
N LEU A 125 -1.47 -8.18 7.05
CA LEU A 125 -1.10 -6.87 6.53
C LEU A 125 0.39 -6.79 6.26
N VAL A 126 0.80 -6.36 5.08
CA VAL A 126 2.18 -5.96 4.77
C VAL A 126 2.18 -4.46 4.52
N VAL A 127 2.91 -3.73 5.34
CA VAL A 127 3.11 -2.29 5.23
C VAL A 127 4.56 -2.05 4.83
N ALA A 128 4.77 -1.64 3.57
CA ALA A 128 6.09 -1.29 3.08
C ALA A 128 6.20 0.23 2.94
N SER A 129 7.08 0.84 3.71
CA SER A 129 7.38 2.27 3.64
C SER A 129 6.15 3.19 3.81
N GLY A 130 5.19 2.78 4.64
CA GLY A 130 4.00 3.57 4.98
C GLY A 130 4.26 4.53 6.13
N PHE A 131 3.49 5.61 6.21
CA PHE A 131 3.55 6.55 7.34
C PHE A 131 2.31 6.41 8.20
N PHE A 132 2.47 6.52 9.52
CA PHE A 132 1.34 6.74 10.41
C PHE A 132 1.42 8.09 11.13
N ASN A 133 2.57 8.78 11.11
CA ASN A 133 2.75 10.13 11.66
C ASN A 133 3.87 10.90 10.92
N HIS A 134 3.96 12.20 11.18
CA HIS A 134 4.95 13.09 10.57
C HIS A 134 6.41 12.78 10.96
N GLU A 135 6.63 12.12 12.11
CA GLU A 135 7.97 11.72 12.54
C GLU A 135 8.55 10.60 11.65
N GLY A 136 7.71 10.01 10.79
CA GLY A 136 8.10 8.93 9.87
C GLY A 136 9.09 9.34 8.79
N ALA A 137 9.21 10.63 8.50
CA ALA A 137 10.18 11.14 7.52
C ALA A 137 10.81 12.44 8.02
N GLU A 138 11.99 12.74 7.47
CA GLU A 138 12.68 13.99 7.75
C GLU A 138 11.81 15.20 7.43
N PRO A 139 11.92 16.31 8.20
CA PRO A 139 11.14 17.53 7.96
C PRO A 139 11.25 18.06 6.53
N ALA A 140 12.38 17.86 5.86
CA ALA A 140 12.59 18.27 4.48
C ALA A 140 11.61 17.59 3.50
N PHE A 141 11.23 16.35 3.75
CA PHE A 141 10.25 15.63 2.95
C PHE A 141 8.88 16.34 3.00
N TRP A 142 8.38 16.61 4.20
CA TRP A 142 7.09 17.28 4.39
C TRP A 142 7.11 18.72 3.87
N ASN A 143 8.19 19.44 4.11
CA ASN A 143 8.38 20.84 3.68
C ASN A 143 8.52 20.96 2.15
N GLY A 144 8.72 19.87 1.42
CA GLY A 144 8.76 19.84 -0.02
C GLY A 144 7.38 20.00 -0.68
N PHE A 145 6.31 19.52 -0.07
CA PHE A 145 4.98 19.52 -0.68
C PHE A 145 4.39 20.91 -0.97
N PRO A 146 4.54 21.94 -0.11
CA PRO A 146 4.03 23.28 -0.41
C PRO A 146 4.61 23.92 -1.68
N THR A 147 5.80 23.52 -2.09
CA THR A 147 6.50 24.06 -3.25
C THR A 147 6.64 23.05 -4.40
N ALA A 148 6.03 21.87 -4.26
CA ALA A 148 6.08 20.82 -5.26
C ALA A 148 5.45 21.30 -6.59
N THR A 149 6.10 20.98 -7.70
CA THR A 149 5.63 21.30 -9.04
C THR A 149 5.52 20.03 -9.89
N LEU A 150 4.60 20.02 -10.83
CA LEU A 150 4.44 18.86 -11.73
C LEU A 150 5.72 18.57 -12.52
N ASP A 151 6.50 19.61 -12.86
CA ASP A 151 7.76 19.44 -13.59
C ASP A 151 8.84 18.70 -12.77
N ALA A 152 8.72 18.75 -11.43
CA ALA A 152 9.59 18.01 -10.52
C ALA A 152 9.15 16.55 -10.30
N MET A 153 7.98 16.16 -10.80
CA MET A 153 7.53 14.76 -10.73
C MET A 153 8.48 13.87 -11.54
N PRO A 154 8.93 12.72 -10.97
CA PRO A 154 9.77 11.79 -11.72
C PRO A 154 9.17 11.41 -13.07
N ALA A 155 9.98 11.46 -14.12
CA ALA A 155 9.52 11.20 -15.49
C ALA A 155 8.88 9.81 -15.62
N GLU A 156 9.44 8.81 -14.95
CA GLU A 156 8.91 7.43 -14.93
C GLU A 156 7.46 7.39 -14.46
N LEU A 157 7.12 8.07 -13.37
CA LEU A 157 5.76 8.10 -12.83
C LEU A 157 4.81 8.89 -13.75
N ARG A 158 5.27 10.03 -14.26
CA ARG A 158 4.50 10.86 -15.18
C ARG A 158 4.19 10.11 -16.48
N ASP A 159 5.19 9.50 -17.07
CA ASP A 159 5.05 8.82 -18.37
C ASP A 159 4.19 7.56 -18.23
N ALA A 160 4.33 6.79 -17.14
CA ALA A 160 3.45 5.67 -16.83
C ALA A 160 1.98 6.09 -16.63
N TYR A 161 1.73 7.24 -16.00
CA TYR A 161 0.38 7.79 -15.92
C TYR A 161 -0.18 8.11 -17.30
N LEU A 162 0.59 8.84 -18.12
CA LEU A 162 0.17 9.28 -19.46
C LEU A 162 -0.07 8.13 -20.43
N GLU A 163 0.60 7.00 -20.23
CA GLU A 163 0.43 5.80 -21.06
C GLU A 163 -0.96 5.17 -20.91
N VAL A 164 -1.55 5.23 -19.71
CA VAL A 164 -2.76 4.45 -19.39
C VAL A 164 -3.96 5.32 -19.01
N ALA A 165 -3.76 6.59 -18.68
CA ALA A 165 -4.83 7.45 -18.22
C ALA A 165 -5.90 7.66 -19.30
N PRO A 166 -7.21 7.58 -18.94
CA PRO A 166 -8.30 7.82 -19.89
C PRO A 166 -8.33 9.25 -20.42
N ASP A 167 -7.78 10.20 -19.66
CA ASP A 167 -7.60 11.61 -20.03
C ASP A 167 -6.23 12.07 -19.57
N PRO A 168 -5.27 12.33 -20.49
CA PRO A 168 -3.95 12.86 -20.13
C PRO A 168 -3.99 14.20 -19.37
N ALA A 169 -5.02 15.02 -19.56
CA ALA A 169 -5.17 16.27 -18.82
C ALA A 169 -5.41 16.04 -17.32
N GLY A 170 -5.83 14.84 -16.94
CA GLY A 170 -5.99 14.42 -15.55
C GLY A 170 -4.69 14.39 -14.76
N LEU A 171 -3.51 14.30 -15.41
CA LEU A 171 -2.20 14.29 -14.74
C LEU A 171 -2.02 15.48 -13.80
N ARG A 172 -2.36 16.68 -14.24
CA ARG A 172 -2.26 17.89 -13.41
C ARG A 172 -3.20 17.81 -12.20
N ILE A 173 -4.41 17.34 -12.40
CA ILE A 173 -5.42 17.22 -11.33
C ILE A 173 -4.95 16.17 -10.31
N MET A 174 -4.47 15.03 -10.78
CA MET A 174 -3.91 13.97 -9.93
C MET A 174 -2.75 14.50 -9.09
N PHE A 175 -1.79 15.18 -9.73
CA PHE A 175 -0.64 15.74 -9.04
C PHE A 175 -1.06 16.74 -7.95
N ASP A 176 -1.91 17.72 -8.28
CA ASP A 176 -2.35 18.75 -7.34
C ASP A 176 -3.10 18.13 -6.14
N LYS A 177 -3.97 17.14 -6.37
CA LYS A 177 -4.67 16.42 -5.31
C LYS A 177 -3.75 15.53 -4.49
N ALA A 178 -2.75 14.89 -5.11
CA ALA A 178 -1.75 14.09 -4.41
C ALA A 178 -0.90 14.95 -3.48
N VAL A 179 -0.44 16.11 -3.96
CA VAL A 179 0.28 17.10 -3.15
C VAL A 179 -0.61 17.59 -2.00
N GLN A 180 -1.88 17.93 -2.29
CA GLN A 180 -2.80 18.40 -1.25
C GLN A 180 -3.04 17.32 -0.18
N ARG A 181 -3.21 16.05 -0.56
CA ARG A 181 -3.34 14.94 0.40
C ARG A 181 -2.15 14.85 1.36
N MET A 182 -0.93 15.08 0.85
CA MET A 182 0.27 15.04 1.69
C MET A 182 0.39 16.28 2.59
N ARG A 183 -0.10 17.43 2.14
CA ARG A 183 -0.15 18.65 2.95
C ARG A 183 -1.19 18.57 4.07
N ASP A 184 -2.29 17.87 3.80
CA ASP A 184 -3.40 17.68 4.73
C ASP A 184 -3.25 16.38 5.55
N PHE A 185 -2.10 15.71 5.44
CA PHE A 185 -1.86 14.48 6.19
C PHE A 185 -1.97 14.75 7.69
N GLU A 186 -2.78 13.97 8.36
CA GLU A 186 -2.92 13.98 9.81
C GLU A 186 -2.33 12.71 10.41
N ASP A 187 -1.64 12.84 11.53
CA ASP A 187 -1.07 11.71 12.25
C ASP A 187 -2.18 10.73 12.66
N ILE A 188 -1.99 9.45 12.36
CA ILE A 188 -2.86 8.40 12.86
C ILE A 188 -2.51 8.19 14.33
N PRO A 189 -3.46 8.39 15.27
CA PRO A 189 -3.20 8.22 16.68
C PRO A 189 -2.63 6.85 17.03
N ALA A 190 -1.65 6.80 17.91
CA ALA A 190 -0.98 5.55 18.29
C ALA A 190 -1.96 4.48 18.81
N ASP A 191 -3.07 4.89 19.44
CA ASP A 191 -4.10 3.95 19.91
C ASP A 191 -4.86 3.30 18.73
N MET A 192 -5.03 4.01 17.62
CA MET A 192 -5.61 3.43 16.41
C MET A 192 -4.66 2.41 15.78
N ILE A 193 -3.35 2.66 15.78
CA ILE A 193 -2.35 1.67 15.33
C ILE A 193 -2.38 0.44 16.25
N ARG A 194 -2.46 0.63 17.59
CA ARG A 194 -2.59 -0.47 18.55
C ARG A 194 -3.88 -1.28 18.39
N SER A 195 -4.93 -0.70 17.81
CA SER A 195 -6.20 -1.40 17.58
C SER A 195 -6.14 -2.39 16.42
N ILE A 196 -5.10 -2.35 15.59
CA ILE A 196 -4.92 -3.27 14.46
C ILE A 196 -4.59 -4.67 14.99
N THR A 197 -5.54 -5.60 14.88
CA THR A 197 -5.38 -6.98 15.37
C THR A 197 -4.82 -7.94 14.32
N ALA A 198 -4.83 -7.55 13.05
CA ALA A 198 -4.26 -8.34 11.97
C ALA A 198 -2.74 -8.49 12.16
N PRO A 199 -2.16 -9.69 12.02
CA PRO A 199 -0.72 -9.84 11.96
C PRO A 199 -0.16 -8.95 10.87
N THR A 200 0.89 -8.18 11.18
CA THR A 200 1.46 -7.17 10.29
C THR A 200 2.94 -7.39 10.08
N LEU A 201 3.39 -7.36 8.83
CA LEU A 201 4.80 -7.27 8.45
C LEU A 201 5.10 -5.82 8.07
N VAL A 202 5.92 -5.15 8.87
CA VAL A 202 6.43 -3.80 8.60
C VAL A 202 7.75 -3.93 7.86
N VAL A 203 7.88 -3.22 6.73
CA VAL A 203 9.07 -3.27 5.87
C VAL A 203 9.51 -1.85 5.52
N CYS A 204 10.80 -1.57 5.55
CA CYS A 204 11.39 -0.36 4.98
C CYS A 204 12.77 -0.65 4.40
N GLY A 205 13.33 0.29 3.64
CA GLY A 205 14.75 0.29 3.30
C GLY A 205 15.60 0.97 4.39
N ASP A 206 16.89 0.68 4.45
CA ASP A 206 17.83 1.36 5.35
C ASP A 206 18.19 2.80 4.90
N SER A 207 17.85 3.14 3.65
CA SER A 207 18.03 4.45 3.04
C SER A 207 16.70 5.00 2.48
N ASP A 208 15.60 4.59 3.10
CA ASP A 208 14.24 4.96 2.73
C ASP A 208 13.91 6.41 3.15
N VAL A 209 12.92 7.01 2.50
CA VAL A 209 12.30 8.27 2.95
C VAL A 209 11.65 8.09 4.32
N MET A 210 11.00 6.95 4.55
CA MET A 210 10.56 6.55 5.88
C MET A 210 11.75 5.99 6.66
N GLY A 211 12.15 6.70 7.72
CA GLY A 211 13.27 6.28 8.57
C GLY A 211 13.05 4.90 9.22
N PRO A 212 14.10 4.09 9.34
CA PRO A 212 13.99 2.81 10.06
C PRO A 212 13.47 2.94 11.49
N GLU A 213 13.70 4.07 12.15
CA GLU A 213 13.20 4.38 13.48
C GLU A 213 11.66 4.42 13.52
N HIS A 214 11.04 4.94 12.46
CA HIS A 214 9.59 4.94 12.31
C HIS A 214 9.03 3.53 12.14
N ALA A 215 9.70 2.71 11.31
CA ALA A 215 9.32 1.31 11.17
C ALA A 215 9.44 0.54 12.50
N VAL A 216 10.44 0.84 13.32
CA VAL A 216 10.58 0.30 14.68
C VAL A 216 9.45 0.81 15.59
N GLN A 217 9.08 2.09 15.48
CA GLN A 217 7.97 2.66 16.25
C GLN A 217 6.65 1.98 15.88
N GLU A 218 6.35 1.84 14.59
CA GLU A 218 5.17 1.14 14.07
C GLU A 218 5.12 -0.31 14.55
N PHE A 219 6.23 -1.04 14.40
CA PHE A 219 6.38 -2.41 14.90
C PHE A 219 6.07 -2.54 16.39
N ARG A 220 6.49 -1.58 17.22
CA ARG A 220 6.25 -1.60 18.67
C ARG A 220 4.82 -1.25 19.07
N LEU A 221 4.12 -0.48 18.25
CA LEU A 221 2.71 -0.14 18.46
C LEU A 221 1.79 -1.29 18.10
N LEU A 222 2.08 -2.00 17.02
CA LEU A 222 1.26 -3.09 16.49
C LEU A 222 1.34 -4.33 17.41
N PRO A 223 0.19 -4.89 17.87
CA PRO A 223 0.19 -6.02 18.81
C PRO A 223 0.80 -7.31 18.26
N ARG A 224 0.80 -7.50 16.95
CA ARG A 224 1.23 -8.72 16.27
C ARG A 224 2.06 -8.36 15.03
N ALA A 225 3.24 -7.83 15.23
CA ALA A 225 4.07 -7.37 14.14
C ALA A 225 5.36 -8.18 13.97
N GLN A 226 5.87 -8.15 12.76
CA GLN A 226 7.23 -8.53 12.36
C GLN A 226 7.86 -7.33 11.66
N LEU A 227 9.18 -7.18 11.74
CA LEU A 227 9.91 -6.06 11.18
C LEU A 227 11.02 -6.53 10.27
N ALA A 228 11.13 -5.88 9.11
CA ALA A 228 12.25 -6.07 8.20
C ALA A 228 12.80 -4.71 7.73
N VAL A 229 14.11 -4.54 7.81
CA VAL A 229 14.83 -3.42 7.20
C VAL A 229 15.70 -3.98 6.08
N LEU A 230 15.43 -3.54 4.84
CA LEU A 230 16.11 -4.05 3.65
C LEU A 230 17.43 -3.32 3.43
N PRO A 231 18.58 -4.03 3.37
CA PRO A 231 19.87 -3.39 3.24
C PRO A 231 20.09 -2.77 1.86
N GLY A 232 20.75 -1.59 1.82
CA GLY A 232 21.10 -0.87 0.60
C GLY A 232 19.87 -0.52 -0.25
N THR A 233 18.76 -0.18 0.39
CA THR A 233 17.47 -0.01 -0.27
C THR A 233 16.89 1.37 0.02
N ASP A 234 16.71 2.17 -1.02
CA ASP A 234 15.98 3.44 -0.99
C ASP A 234 14.47 3.20 -1.26
N HIS A 235 13.68 4.26 -1.06
CA HIS A 235 12.22 4.23 -1.18
C HIS A 235 11.74 3.60 -2.49
N MET A 236 12.28 4.06 -3.62
CA MET A 236 11.85 3.63 -4.95
C MET A 236 12.22 2.17 -5.27
N LYS A 237 13.13 1.58 -4.51
CA LYS A 237 13.61 0.22 -4.73
C LYS A 237 12.96 -0.82 -3.81
N VAL A 238 12.18 -0.43 -2.81
CA VAL A 238 11.64 -1.39 -1.82
C VAL A 238 10.89 -2.53 -2.52
N THR A 239 9.94 -2.23 -3.41
CA THR A 239 9.15 -3.24 -4.12
C THR A 239 9.95 -4.00 -5.19
N ALA A 240 11.05 -3.44 -5.69
CA ALA A 240 11.96 -4.07 -6.64
C ALA A 240 12.96 -5.05 -5.97
N ARG A 241 13.01 -5.09 -4.61
CA ARG A 241 13.90 -6.03 -3.89
C ARG A 241 13.32 -7.45 -3.83
N ILE A 242 12.94 -7.98 -4.99
CA ILE A 242 12.22 -9.24 -5.17
C ILE A 242 12.87 -10.40 -4.42
N ALA A 243 14.21 -10.52 -4.50
CA ALA A 243 14.96 -11.61 -3.89
C ALA A 243 14.83 -11.66 -2.36
N TYR A 244 14.57 -10.53 -1.70
CA TYR A 244 14.31 -10.44 -0.26
C TYR A 244 12.83 -10.44 0.04
N LEU A 245 12.08 -9.60 -0.67
CA LEU A 245 10.69 -9.27 -0.30
C LEU A 245 9.73 -10.43 -0.59
N VAL A 246 9.85 -11.10 -1.73
CA VAL A 246 8.92 -12.18 -2.11
C VAL A 246 8.99 -13.36 -1.14
N PRO A 247 10.17 -13.94 -0.81
CA PRO A 247 10.24 -15.03 0.16
C PRO A 247 9.68 -14.63 1.53
N MET A 248 9.99 -13.43 1.99
CA MET A 248 9.54 -12.90 3.28
C MET A 248 8.02 -12.74 3.33
N ILE A 249 7.42 -12.12 2.30
CA ILE A 249 5.95 -11.97 2.19
C ILE A 249 5.29 -13.35 2.14
N GLU A 250 5.80 -14.27 1.31
CA GLU A 250 5.24 -15.60 1.19
C GLU A 250 5.30 -16.39 2.50
N GLU A 251 6.43 -16.35 3.19
CA GLU A 251 6.56 -16.97 4.51
C GLU A 251 5.56 -16.36 5.49
N PHE A 252 5.52 -15.03 5.59
CA PHE A 252 4.62 -14.31 6.48
C PHE A 252 3.15 -14.63 6.20
N LEU A 253 2.71 -14.60 4.94
CA LEU A 253 1.32 -14.83 4.58
C LEU A 253 0.88 -16.29 4.74
N ASN A 254 1.82 -17.25 4.77
CA ASN A 254 1.55 -18.68 4.93
C ASN A 254 1.75 -19.20 6.35
N GLN A 255 2.20 -18.37 7.31
CA GLN A 255 2.28 -18.77 8.71
C GLN A 255 0.93 -19.26 9.23
N ASN A 256 0.92 -20.34 9.99
CA ASN A 256 -0.27 -20.73 10.75
C ASN A 256 -0.59 -19.66 11.80
N ASN A 257 -1.88 -19.49 12.14
CA ASN A 257 -2.33 -18.50 13.14
C ASN A 257 -1.93 -18.90 14.59
N GLU A 258 -0.68 -19.25 14.81
CA GLU A 258 -0.18 -19.36 16.17
C GLU A 258 -0.06 -17.95 16.78
N PRO A 259 -0.48 -17.78 18.06
CA PRO A 259 -0.27 -16.51 18.74
C PRO A 259 1.22 -16.23 18.71
N GLY A 260 1.62 -15.05 18.18
CA GLY A 260 3.01 -14.63 18.13
C GLY A 260 3.67 -14.87 19.49
N LEU A 261 4.93 -15.30 19.47
CA LEU A 261 5.76 -15.39 20.67
C LEU A 261 5.66 -14.06 21.41
N ALA A 262 4.82 -14.01 22.44
CA ALA A 262 4.90 -12.94 23.42
C ALA A 262 6.35 -12.96 23.89
N LEU A 263 7.08 -11.86 23.68
CA LEU A 263 8.36 -11.65 24.32
C LEU A 263 8.08 -11.78 25.82
N SER A 264 8.30 -12.97 26.37
CA SER A 264 8.23 -13.18 27.82
C SER A 264 9.26 -12.23 28.40
N GLY A 265 8.79 -11.30 29.25
CA GLY A 265 9.59 -10.24 29.85
C GLY A 265 10.90 -10.80 30.39
N GLY A 266 12.01 -10.39 29.74
CA GLY A 266 13.32 -10.49 30.35
C GLY A 266 13.37 -9.60 31.60
N PRO A 267 14.14 -9.97 32.60
CA PRO A 267 14.24 -9.16 33.82
C PRO A 267 14.71 -7.76 33.45
N ALA A 268 14.07 -6.76 34.08
CA ALA A 268 14.51 -5.37 34.00
C ALA A 268 15.97 -5.28 34.45
N LEU A 269 16.85 -4.82 33.54
CA LEU A 269 18.21 -4.37 33.87
C LEU A 269 18.16 -2.91 34.27
#